data_642c85ea1cb77f9017e3d3790e890615
#
_entry.id   642c85ea1cb77f9017e3d3790e890615
#
_cell.length_a   1.000
_cell.length_b   1.000
_cell.length_c   1.000
_cell.angle_alpha   90.00
_cell.angle_beta   90.00
_cell.angle_gamma   90.00
#
_symmetry.space_group_name_H-M   'P 1'
#
loop_
_entity.id
_entity.type
_entity.pdbx_description
1 polymer ?
#
loop_
_entity_poly.entity_id
_entity_poly.type
_entity_poly.pdbx_seq_one_letter_code
_entity_poly.pdbx_strand_id
1 'polypeptide(L)'
;MKRLILLALALPMLLACANAQTAHKLKIVNSADGESTLEVFLPETPSGRAVVDCPGGGYSHLAMQHEGYDWAEYFNKQGIALCVLKYRMPKGDRNIPLSDAYNAIKTVRDSAAQWHINPHDVGIMGFSAGGHLASSVSTHAPFYARPDF
;
A
#
# COMPACT_ATOMS: atom_id res chain seq x y z
N MET A 1 44.05 -56.90 13.21
CA MET A 1 42.76 -56.40 13.62
C MET A 1 42.75 -54.90 13.37
N LYS A 2 42.17 -54.45 12.24
CA LYS A 2 42.08 -53.04 11.87
C LYS A 2 40.70 -52.54 12.28
N ARG A 3 40.63 -51.59 13.24
CA ARG A 3 39.38 -50.94 13.68
C ARG A 3 39.03 -49.82 12.70
N LEU A 4 37.93 -49.99 12.00
CA LEU A 4 37.33 -48.97 11.13
C LEU A 4 36.56 -48.00 12.00
N ILE A 5 36.99 -46.73 12.06
CA ILE A 5 36.29 -45.67 12.74
C ILE A 5 35.36 -45.03 11.72
N LEU A 6 34.06 -45.26 11.85
CA LEU A 6 33.03 -44.55 11.08
C LEU A 6 32.85 -43.13 11.68
N LEU A 7 33.33 -42.10 10.97
CA LEU A 7 32.98 -40.72 11.28
C LEU A 7 31.58 -40.44 10.71
N ALA A 8 30.57 -40.34 11.56
CA ALA A 8 29.27 -39.84 11.20
C ALA A 8 29.34 -38.31 11.11
N LEU A 9 29.34 -37.78 9.88
CA LEU A 9 29.16 -36.34 9.61
C LEU A 9 27.68 -35.98 9.89
N ALA A 10 27.44 -35.43 11.05
CA ALA A 10 26.15 -34.76 11.35
C ALA A 10 26.14 -33.43 10.63
N LEU A 11 25.39 -33.36 9.53
CA LEU A 11 25.05 -32.11 8.82
C LEU A 11 24.05 -31.36 9.65
N PRO A 12 24.32 -30.14 10.16
CA PRO A 12 23.33 -29.36 10.83
C PRO A 12 22.29 -28.88 9.78
N MET A 13 21.09 -29.42 9.89
CA MET A 13 19.92 -28.95 9.18
C MET A 13 19.61 -27.56 9.74
N LEU A 14 20.09 -26.50 9.08
CA LEU A 14 19.64 -25.14 9.35
C LEU A 14 18.15 -25.09 8.97
N LEU A 15 17.29 -25.19 9.98
CA LEU A 15 15.92 -24.73 9.89
C LEU A 15 16.02 -23.20 9.68
N ALA A 16 15.93 -22.77 8.43
CA ALA A 16 15.57 -21.39 8.12
C ALA A 16 14.12 -21.20 8.63
N CYS A 17 13.98 -20.70 9.86
CA CYS A 17 12.74 -20.06 10.28
C CYS A 17 12.54 -18.91 9.30
N ALA A 18 11.61 -19.10 8.36
CA ALA A 18 11.05 -17.98 7.62
C ALA A 18 10.37 -17.09 8.66
N ASN A 19 11.10 -16.10 9.18
CA ASN A 19 10.48 -14.99 9.86
C ASN A 19 9.49 -14.40 8.86
N ALA A 20 8.20 -14.45 9.21
CA ALA A 20 7.20 -13.65 8.53
C ALA A 20 7.64 -12.19 8.72
N GLN A 21 8.30 -11.67 7.70
CA GLN A 21 8.87 -10.33 7.70
C GLN A 21 7.71 -9.37 7.70
N THR A 22 7.58 -8.62 8.77
CA THR A 22 6.57 -7.56 8.90
C THR A 22 6.90 -6.51 7.86
N ALA A 23 6.01 -6.36 6.86
CA ALA A 23 6.08 -5.28 5.91
C ALA A 23 6.34 -3.95 6.64
N HIS A 24 7.29 -3.15 6.14
CA HIS A 24 7.63 -1.88 6.76
C HIS A 24 6.42 -0.95 6.67
N LYS A 25 5.72 -0.77 7.79
CA LYS A 25 4.46 -0.01 7.85
C LYS A 25 4.72 1.42 8.32
N LEU A 26 4.27 2.38 7.51
CA LEU A 26 4.29 3.81 7.82
C LEU A 26 2.85 4.32 7.91
N LYS A 27 2.63 5.37 8.72
CA LYS A 27 1.36 6.10 8.74
C LYS A 27 1.61 7.58 8.53
N ILE A 28 0.93 8.16 7.56
CA ILE A 28 1.09 9.55 7.12
C ILE A 28 -0.24 10.26 7.25
N VAL A 29 -0.24 11.48 7.75
CA VAL A 29 -1.40 12.38 7.73
C VAL A 29 -1.58 12.87 6.30
N ASN A 30 -2.79 12.68 5.76
CA ASN A 30 -3.11 12.95 4.36
C ASN A 30 -3.99 14.20 4.14
N SER A 31 -4.56 14.74 5.21
CA SER A 31 -5.36 15.97 5.17
C SER A 31 -4.94 16.94 6.28
N ALA A 32 -5.16 18.24 6.07
CA ALA A 32 -4.76 19.28 7.01
C ALA A 32 -5.43 19.18 8.39
N ASP A 33 -6.65 18.61 8.44
CA ASP A 33 -7.39 18.36 9.68
C ASP A 33 -6.98 17.06 10.40
N GLY A 34 -6.11 16.23 9.76
CA GLY A 34 -5.66 14.95 10.30
C GLY A 34 -6.69 13.81 10.23
N GLU A 35 -7.87 14.02 9.70
CA GLU A 35 -8.92 12.99 9.61
C GLU A 35 -8.61 11.94 8.52
N SER A 36 -7.97 12.35 7.41
CA SER A 36 -7.49 11.45 6.37
C SER A 36 -6.07 11.00 6.65
N THR A 37 -5.81 9.70 6.50
CA THR A 37 -4.46 9.11 6.68
C THR A 37 -4.15 8.11 5.60
N LEU A 38 -2.87 7.97 5.27
CA LEU A 38 -2.33 6.96 4.36
C LEU A 38 -1.46 5.99 5.15
N GLU A 39 -1.81 4.71 5.14
CA GLU A 39 -1.01 3.65 5.74
C GLU A 39 -0.25 2.92 4.64
N VAL A 40 1.08 2.99 4.68
CA VAL A 40 1.98 2.53 3.62
C VAL A 40 2.69 1.26 4.05
N PHE A 41 2.57 0.23 3.23
CA PHE A 41 3.21 -1.07 3.38
C PHE A 41 4.25 -1.22 2.30
N LEU A 42 5.53 -1.11 2.67
CA LEU A 42 6.64 -1.18 1.73
C LEU A 42 7.15 -2.62 1.60
N PRO A 43 7.38 -3.13 0.38
CA PRO A 43 7.97 -4.43 0.16
C PRO A 43 9.47 -4.40 0.48
N GLU A 44 10.02 -5.54 0.90
CA GLU A 44 11.46 -5.69 1.15
C GLU A 44 12.28 -5.57 -0.14
N THR A 45 11.73 -6.06 -1.23
CA THR A 45 12.35 -5.99 -2.55
C THR A 45 11.45 -5.18 -3.48
N PRO A 46 11.62 -3.84 -3.54
CA PRO A 46 10.76 -2.98 -4.35
C PRO A 46 10.90 -3.26 -5.85
N SER A 47 9.76 -3.37 -6.54
CA SER A 47 9.70 -3.42 -8.01
C SER A 47 9.66 -2.04 -8.66
N GLY A 48 9.61 -0.98 -7.86
CA GLY A 48 9.38 0.39 -8.32
C GLY A 48 7.91 0.74 -8.49
N ARG A 49 6.98 -0.15 -8.19
CA ARG A 49 5.54 0.06 -8.35
C ARG A 49 4.85 0.33 -7.03
N ALA A 50 3.79 1.15 -7.07
CA ALA A 50 2.92 1.40 -5.93
C ALA A 50 1.45 1.45 -6.33
N VAL A 51 0.56 1.14 -5.40
CA VAL A 51 -0.87 1.28 -5.57
C VAL A 51 -1.49 1.95 -4.34
N VAL A 52 -2.28 3.00 -4.58
CA VAL A 52 -3.15 3.59 -3.58
C VAL A 52 -4.45 2.80 -3.57
N ASP A 53 -4.81 2.26 -2.42
CA ASP A 53 -6.04 1.48 -2.24
C ASP A 53 -7.07 2.28 -1.47
N CYS A 54 -8.30 2.32 -1.99
CA CYS A 54 -9.45 2.97 -1.40
C CYS A 54 -10.46 1.91 -0.93
N PRO A 55 -10.52 1.56 0.37
CA PRO A 55 -11.49 0.60 0.88
C PRO A 55 -12.94 1.07 0.67
N GLY A 56 -13.86 0.14 0.52
CA GLY A 56 -15.29 0.42 0.41
C GLY A 56 -15.96 0.66 1.76
N GLY A 57 -17.28 0.76 1.73
CA GLY A 57 -18.12 0.99 2.92
C GLY A 57 -19.26 1.97 2.69
N GLY A 58 -19.71 2.11 1.42
CA GLY A 58 -20.90 2.89 1.06
C GLY A 58 -20.81 4.39 1.37
N TYR A 59 -19.61 4.94 1.49
CA TYR A 59 -19.36 6.31 1.95
C TYR A 59 -19.94 6.63 3.35
N SER A 60 -20.13 5.60 4.18
CA SER A 60 -20.59 5.72 5.57
C SER A 60 -19.55 5.24 6.58
N HIS A 61 -18.69 4.31 6.17
CA HIS A 61 -17.57 3.76 6.93
C HIS A 61 -16.49 3.29 5.96
N LEU A 62 -15.40 2.72 6.46
CA LEU A 62 -14.34 2.12 5.66
C LEU A 62 -14.03 0.70 6.14
N ALA A 63 -14.04 -0.25 5.21
CA ALA A 63 -13.69 -1.65 5.43
C ALA A 63 -12.15 -1.85 5.45
N MET A 64 -11.45 -1.08 6.29
CA MET A 64 -9.99 -0.95 6.30
C MET A 64 -9.24 -2.26 6.41
N GLN A 65 -9.80 -3.27 7.11
CA GLN A 65 -9.11 -4.54 7.32
C GLN A 65 -9.13 -5.39 6.04
N HIS A 66 -10.29 -5.89 5.64
CA HIS A 66 -10.42 -6.89 4.57
C HIS A 66 -10.39 -6.32 3.15
N GLU A 67 -10.66 -5.04 2.97
CA GLU A 67 -10.55 -4.33 1.70
C GLU A 67 -9.33 -3.38 1.65
N GLY A 68 -8.45 -3.46 2.64
CA GLY A 68 -7.25 -2.65 2.74
C GLY A 68 -6.05 -3.47 3.23
N TYR A 69 -5.89 -3.57 4.55
CA TYR A 69 -4.65 -4.10 5.14
C TYR A 69 -4.35 -5.56 4.78
N ASP A 70 -5.38 -6.41 4.62
CA ASP A 70 -5.21 -7.83 4.29
C ASP A 70 -4.56 -8.03 2.91
N TRP A 71 -4.59 -7.04 2.04
CA TRP A 71 -3.95 -7.07 0.73
C TRP A 71 -2.45 -6.76 0.76
N ALA A 72 -1.93 -6.25 1.88
CA ALA A 72 -0.53 -5.79 1.97
C ALA A 72 0.46 -6.92 1.66
N GLU A 73 0.26 -8.10 2.23
CA GLU A 73 1.14 -9.25 1.99
C GLU A 73 1.14 -9.68 0.52
N TYR A 74 -0.04 -9.69 -0.13
CA TYR A 74 -0.17 -10.05 -1.54
C TYR A 74 0.62 -9.12 -2.45
N PHE A 75 0.47 -7.79 -2.28
CA PHE A 75 1.18 -6.79 -3.09
C PHE A 75 2.67 -6.78 -2.77
N ASN A 76 3.05 -6.83 -1.50
CA ASN A 76 4.44 -6.78 -1.08
C ASN A 76 5.25 -8.00 -1.57
N LYS A 77 4.65 -9.19 -1.64
CA LYS A 77 5.29 -10.38 -2.26
C LYS A 77 5.65 -10.18 -3.73
N GLN A 78 4.97 -9.27 -4.42
CA GLN A 78 5.23 -8.92 -5.82
C GLN A 78 6.12 -7.68 -5.95
N GLY A 79 6.66 -7.17 -4.85
CA GLY A 79 7.49 -5.98 -4.83
C GLY A 79 6.71 -4.69 -5.00
N ILE A 80 5.38 -4.70 -4.86
CA ILE A 80 4.50 -3.54 -5.03
C ILE A 80 4.22 -2.93 -3.65
N ALA A 81 4.46 -1.63 -3.49
CA ALA A 81 4.05 -0.90 -2.30
C ALA A 81 2.52 -0.73 -2.27
N LEU A 82 1.87 -1.11 -1.16
CA LEU A 82 0.45 -0.87 -0.93
C LEU A 82 0.28 0.34 -0.02
N CYS A 83 -0.54 1.31 -0.45
CA CYS A 83 -0.83 2.54 0.28
C CYS A 83 -2.34 2.61 0.56
N VAL A 84 -2.78 2.18 1.74
CA VAL A 84 -4.21 2.12 2.10
C VAL A 84 -4.67 3.49 2.60
N LEU A 85 -5.62 4.07 1.88
CA LEU A 85 -6.15 5.39 2.15
C LEU A 85 -7.39 5.32 3.07
N LYS A 86 -7.26 5.90 4.26
CA LYS A 86 -8.40 6.26 5.09
C LYS A 86 -8.93 7.62 4.61
N TYR A 87 -9.80 7.62 3.61
CA TYR A 87 -10.40 8.85 3.12
C TYR A 87 -11.58 9.31 3.99
N ARG A 88 -11.83 10.63 4.00
CA ARG A 88 -12.96 11.24 4.73
C ARG A 88 -14.28 10.97 4.02
N MET A 89 -15.34 10.84 4.80
CA MET A 89 -16.69 10.70 4.26
C MET A 89 -17.13 12.00 3.58
N PRO A 90 -17.92 11.93 2.49
CA PRO A 90 -18.28 13.12 1.69
C PRO A 90 -19.14 14.13 2.45
N LYS A 91 -19.99 13.70 3.39
CA LYS A 91 -20.88 14.61 4.16
C LYS A 91 -21.66 15.60 3.24
N GLY A 92 -22.07 15.13 2.05
CA GLY A 92 -22.74 15.94 1.04
C GLY A 92 -21.82 16.64 0.02
N ASP A 93 -20.50 16.65 0.25
CA ASP A 93 -19.50 17.18 -0.67
C ASP A 93 -18.54 16.08 -1.17
N ARG A 94 -18.73 15.66 -2.42
CA ARG A 94 -17.89 14.64 -3.06
C ARG A 94 -16.42 15.07 -3.24
N ASN A 95 -16.11 16.37 -3.16
CA ASN A 95 -14.74 16.84 -3.29
C ASN A 95 -13.89 16.47 -2.09
N ILE A 96 -14.49 16.20 -0.93
CA ILE A 96 -13.76 15.78 0.28
C ILE A 96 -12.97 14.48 0.02
N PRO A 97 -13.61 13.32 -0.27
CA PRO A 97 -12.87 12.10 -0.55
C PRO A 97 -12.01 12.18 -1.82
N LEU A 98 -12.43 12.93 -2.84
CA LEU A 98 -11.64 13.15 -4.05
C LEU A 98 -10.31 13.84 -3.73
N SER A 99 -10.33 14.93 -2.95
CA SER A 99 -9.12 15.63 -2.53
C SER A 99 -8.17 14.71 -1.74
N ASP A 100 -8.73 13.84 -0.87
CA ASP A 100 -7.92 12.88 -0.12
C ASP A 100 -7.23 11.88 -1.03
N ALA A 101 -7.91 11.38 -2.06
CA ALA A 101 -7.34 10.43 -3.01
C ALA A 101 -6.25 11.09 -3.88
N TYR A 102 -6.43 12.34 -4.32
CA TYR A 102 -5.39 13.11 -5.01
C TYR A 102 -4.17 13.34 -4.12
N ASN A 103 -4.37 13.77 -2.88
CA ASN A 103 -3.29 13.98 -1.94
C ASN A 103 -2.51 12.69 -1.67
N ALA A 104 -3.19 11.54 -1.59
CA ALA A 104 -2.55 10.26 -1.41
C ALA A 104 -1.62 9.91 -2.58
N ILE A 105 -2.11 10.05 -3.83
CA ILE A 105 -1.28 9.82 -5.03
C ILE A 105 -0.08 10.78 -5.04
N LYS A 106 -0.32 12.06 -4.75
CA LYS A 106 0.74 13.06 -4.68
C LYS A 106 1.79 12.70 -3.62
N THR A 107 1.36 12.31 -2.43
CA THR A 107 2.26 11.90 -1.32
C THR A 107 3.13 10.71 -1.71
N VAL A 108 2.56 9.71 -2.38
CA VAL A 108 3.32 8.54 -2.87
C VAL A 108 4.38 8.98 -3.90
N ARG A 109 4.03 9.86 -4.82
CA ARG A 109 4.96 10.38 -5.83
C ARG A 109 6.04 11.26 -5.24
N ASP A 110 5.70 12.15 -4.32
CA ASP A 110 6.68 13.00 -3.63
C ASP A 110 7.66 12.17 -2.79
N SER A 111 7.23 11.04 -2.26
CA SER A 111 8.05 10.11 -1.47
C SER A 111 8.74 9.02 -2.31
N ALA A 112 8.57 9.03 -3.62
CA ALA A 112 8.96 7.95 -4.50
C ALA A 112 10.45 7.57 -4.39
N ALA A 113 11.34 8.56 -4.34
CA ALA A 113 12.77 8.32 -4.18
C ALA A 113 13.10 7.62 -2.84
N GLN A 114 12.46 8.05 -1.74
CA GLN A 114 12.66 7.49 -0.41
C GLN A 114 12.13 6.06 -0.31
N TRP A 115 11.04 5.74 -1.01
CA TRP A 115 10.38 4.43 -0.96
C TRP A 115 10.78 3.50 -2.10
N HIS A 116 11.76 3.88 -2.91
CA HIS A 116 12.22 3.14 -4.08
C HIS A 116 11.09 2.84 -5.08
N ILE A 117 10.21 3.82 -5.31
CA ILE A 117 9.10 3.80 -6.25
C ILE A 117 9.47 4.66 -7.47
N ASN A 118 9.04 4.23 -8.66
CA ASN A 118 9.01 5.09 -9.84
C ASN A 118 7.74 5.97 -9.76
N PRO A 119 7.82 7.30 -9.73
CA PRO A 119 6.65 8.17 -9.60
C PRO A 119 5.66 8.04 -10.78
N HIS A 120 6.08 7.48 -11.90
CA HIS A 120 5.21 7.20 -13.05
C HIS A 120 4.48 5.84 -12.95
N ASP A 121 4.89 4.96 -12.02
CA ASP A 121 4.30 3.63 -11.81
C ASP A 121 3.45 3.57 -10.52
N VAL A 122 2.67 4.62 -10.29
CA VAL A 122 1.73 4.75 -9.18
C VAL A 122 0.30 4.63 -9.68
N GLY A 123 -0.37 3.54 -9.31
CA GLY A 123 -1.77 3.28 -9.63
C GLY A 123 -2.72 3.61 -8.48
N ILE A 124 -4.03 3.56 -8.76
CA ILE A 124 -5.08 3.63 -7.76
C ILE A 124 -6.10 2.52 -7.99
N MET A 125 -6.55 1.90 -6.92
CA MET A 125 -7.60 0.89 -6.92
C MET A 125 -8.60 1.15 -5.79
N GLY A 126 -9.65 0.37 -5.73
CA GLY A 126 -10.57 0.42 -4.60
C GLY A 126 -11.73 -0.56 -4.75
N PHE A 127 -12.45 -0.73 -3.65
CA PHE A 127 -13.56 -1.67 -3.55
C PHE A 127 -14.88 -0.92 -3.37
N SER A 128 -15.94 -1.33 -4.06
CA SER A 128 -17.29 -0.74 -3.92
C SER A 128 -17.28 0.79 -4.01
N ALA A 129 -17.65 1.50 -2.94
CA ALA A 129 -17.57 2.98 -2.88
C ALA A 129 -16.14 3.50 -3.10
N GLY A 130 -15.12 2.79 -2.62
CA GLY A 130 -13.71 3.10 -2.90
C GLY A 130 -13.34 2.90 -4.36
N GLY A 131 -13.91 1.89 -5.03
CA GLY A 131 -13.79 1.69 -6.48
C GLY A 131 -14.42 2.82 -7.28
N HIS A 132 -15.58 3.33 -6.83
CA HIS A 132 -16.18 4.54 -7.39
C HIS A 132 -15.27 5.76 -7.20
N LEU A 133 -14.67 5.91 -6.02
CA LEU A 133 -13.70 6.97 -5.76
C LEU A 133 -12.47 6.85 -6.68
N ALA A 134 -11.86 5.68 -6.76
CA ALA A 134 -10.69 5.42 -7.60
C ALA A 134 -10.96 5.71 -9.09
N SER A 135 -12.12 5.26 -9.62
CA SER A 135 -12.52 5.54 -11.00
C SER A 135 -12.81 7.03 -11.22
N SER A 136 -13.42 7.70 -10.25
CA SER A 136 -13.66 9.14 -10.32
C SER A 136 -12.35 9.94 -10.40
N VAL A 137 -11.37 9.61 -9.58
CA VAL A 137 -10.02 10.21 -9.63
C VAL A 137 -9.38 9.99 -10.99
N SER A 138 -9.48 8.77 -11.54
CA SER A 138 -8.83 8.41 -12.81
C SER A 138 -9.45 9.12 -14.02
N THR A 139 -10.76 9.40 -13.99
CA THR A 139 -11.51 9.96 -15.14
C THR A 139 -11.74 11.46 -15.06
N HIS A 140 -11.80 12.04 -13.85
CA HIS A 140 -12.06 13.47 -13.64
C HIS A 140 -10.79 14.29 -13.35
N ALA A 141 -9.62 13.70 -13.53
CA ALA A 141 -8.32 14.36 -13.31
C ALA A 141 -8.17 15.77 -13.96
N PRO A 142 -8.80 16.10 -15.09
CA PRO A 142 -8.74 17.46 -15.66
C PRO A 142 -9.46 18.53 -14.83
N PHE A 143 -10.43 18.16 -14.01
CA PHE A 143 -11.25 19.08 -13.23
C PHE A 143 -10.67 19.45 -11.86
N TYR A 144 -9.70 18.68 -11.41
CA TYR A 144 -8.95 18.93 -10.19
C TYR A 144 -7.51 19.20 -10.63
N ALA A 145 -6.97 20.33 -10.22
CA ALA A 145 -5.60 20.71 -10.61
C ALA A 145 -4.68 19.48 -10.51
N ARG A 146 -4.28 18.95 -11.65
CA ARG A 146 -3.27 17.89 -11.69
C ARG A 146 -2.05 18.46 -11.00
N PRO A 147 -1.49 17.80 -9.97
CA PRO A 147 -0.10 18.03 -9.68
C PRO A 147 0.63 17.71 -11.00
N ASP A 148 1.49 18.61 -11.44
CA ASP A 148 2.25 18.46 -12.68
C ASP A 148 2.92 17.08 -12.68
N PHE A 149 2.57 16.27 -13.67
CA PHE A 149 3.13 14.95 -13.87
C PHE A 149 4.34 15.02 -14.78
#